data_a93af4ef44f91363531e1d6006793e82
#
_entry.id   a93af4ef44f91363531e1d6006793e82
#
_cell.length_a   1.000
_cell.length_b   1.000
_cell.length_c   1.000
_cell.angle_alpha   90.00
_cell.angle_beta   90.00
_cell.angle_gamma   90.00
#
_symmetry.space_group_name_H-M   'P 1'
#
loop_
_entity.id
_entity.type
_entity.pdbx_description
1 polymer ?
#
loop_
_entity_poly.entity_id
_entity_poly.type
_entity_poly.pdbx_seq_one_letter_code
_entity_poly.pdbx_strand_id
1 'polypeptide(L)'
;TANSYDPGQARADREFNVVSYTGNNGTSRGLDVGLEADLVFIKRTNAASDWVVQDSVRGWSATKKLSCSSNQHENDTDSQSSYGITDPQWGYINGQSANQLKLTIGSGTGDQVNLNNAPYVAYSWKAGGSKGTWNKDGQAYASAAAAGLAGGSISPTGASVGTKEGLSILQWTATGANATISHGLTKAPEFVVLKNMSVVTDWWTYHSGLNKGVDPEDYYVTLNAGTAEANDATA
;
A
#
# COMPACT_ATOMS: atom_id res chain seq x y z
N THR A 1 28.66 -6.08 20.80
CA THR A 1 29.10 -5.16 19.74
C THR A 1 27.94 -4.33 19.34
N ALA A 2 27.96 -3.02 19.67
CA ALA A 2 26.92 -2.07 19.29
C ALA A 2 26.83 -2.04 17.76
N ASN A 3 25.62 -2.27 17.24
CA ASN A 3 25.32 -2.13 15.83
C ASN A 3 25.39 -0.64 15.50
N SER A 4 26.51 -0.18 14.94
CA SER A 4 26.68 1.21 14.56
C SER A 4 25.66 1.52 13.45
N TYR A 5 24.68 2.33 13.76
CA TYR A 5 23.75 2.90 12.80
C TYR A 5 24.53 3.84 11.87
N ASP A 6 24.73 3.42 10.62
CA ASP A 6 25.19 4.32 9.56
C ASP A 6 23.97 4.80 8.75
N PRO A 7 23.58 6.07 8.88
CA PRO A 7 22.41 6.60 8.17
C PRO A 7 22.61 6.72 6.64
N GLY A 8 23.83 6.55 6.14
CA GLY A 8 24.15 6.61 4.71
C GLY A 8 24.15 5.27 3.98
N GLN A 9 24.08 4.16 4.68
CA GLN A 9 24.08 2.82 4.07
C GLN A 9 22.64 2.32 3.93
N ALA A 10 22.21 2.10 2.69
CA ALA A 10 21.01 1.32 2.42
C ALA A 10 21.20 -0.09 3.00
N ARG A 11 20.47 -0.43 4.06
CA ARG A 11 20.49 -1.80 4.55
C ARG A 11 19.64 -2.66 3.62
N ALA A 12 20.29 -3.54 2.89
CA ALA A 12 19.63 -4.53 2.01
C ALA A 12 18.68 -5.48 2.78
N ASP A 13 18.75 -5.48 4.11
CA ASP A 13 17.97 -6.30 5.03
C ASP A 13 16.78 -5.58 5.67
N ARG A 14 16.54 -4.30 5.34
CA ARG A 14 15.37 -3.58 5.86
C ARG A 14 14.10 -4.04 5.17
N GLU A 15 13.14 -4.45 5.98
CA GLU A 15 11.80 -4.87 5.54
C GLU A 15 10.77 -3.77 5.72
N PHE A 16 11.05 -2.83 6.66
CA PHE A 16 10.21 -1.69 7.00
C PHE A 16 11.04 -0.50 7.44
N ASN A 17 10.62 0.71 7.08
CA ASN A 17 11.21 1.94 7.59
C ASN A 17 10.19 3.07 7.69
N VAL A 18 10.44 3.99 8.62
CA VAL A 18 9.67 5.23 8.82
C VAL A 18 10.59 6.42 8.68
N VAL A 19 10.21 7.36 7.82
CA VAL A 19 10.99 8.57 7.57
C VAL A 19 10.13 9.81 7.71
N SER A 20 10.57 10.77 8.52
CA SER A 20 10.00 12.11 8.56
C SER A 20 10.73 13.03 7.58
N TYR A 21 9.99 13.89 6.88
CA TYR A 21 10.58 14.84 5.94
C TYR A 21 9.77 16.13 5.85
N THR A 22 10.40 17.17 5.31
CA THR A 22 9.75 18.45 5.00
C THR A 22 9.57 18.55 3.48
N GLY A 23 8.37 18.87 3.02
CA GLY A 23 8.07 19.08 1.60
C GLY A 23 8.86 20.25 1.00
N ASN A 24 9.06 20.24 -0.32
CA ASN A 24 9.85 21.26 -1.03
C ASN A 24 9.28 21.71 -2.38
N ASN A 25 8.02 21.37 -2.68
CA ASN A 25 7.35 21.65 -3.97
C ASN A 25 8.04 21.05 -5.20
N GLY A 26 8.94 20.10 -5.04
CA GLY A 26 9.63 19.45 -6.16
C GLY A 26 8.70 18.52 -6.97
N THR A 27 8.88 18.49 -8.29
CA THR A 27 8.12 17.62 -9.21
C THR A 27 8.74 16.23 -9.40
N SER A 28 9.94 16.00 -8.85
CA SER A 28 10.64 14.71 -8.86
C SER A 28 11.67 14.67 -7.73
N ARG A 29 11.20 14.92 -6.50
CA ARG A 29 12.07 14.90 -5.33
C ARG A 29 12.41 13.47 -4.94
N GLY A 30 13.70 13.16 -4.79
CA GLY A 30 14.15 11.93 -4.14
C GLY A 30 13.97 12.01 -2.63
N LEU A 31 13.23 11.06 -2.05
CA LEU A 31 13.15 10.82 -0.62
C LEU A 31 13.79 9.48 -0.31
N ASP A 32 14.93 9.49 0.40
CA ASP A 32 15.58 8.26 0.84
C ASP A 32 14.76 7.62 1.95
N VAL A 33 14.23 6.44 1.68
CA VAL A 33 13.47 5.63 2.63
C VAL A 33 14.26 4.40 3.11
N GLY A 34 15.50 4.24 2.64
CA GLY A 34 16.44 3.21 3.09
C GLY A 34 16.11 1.78 2.64
N LEU A 35 15.11 1.60 1.77
CA LEU A 35 14.73 0.31 1.19
C LEU A 35 14.04 0.51 -0.17
N GLU A 36 14.04 -0.50 -1.01
CA GLU A 36 13.19 -0.55 -2.21
C GLU A 36 11.77 -0.87 -1.75
N ALA A 37 10.89 0.16 -1.75
CA ALA A 37 9.56 0.06 -1.17
C ALA A 37 8.56 -0.59 -2.14
N ASP A 38 7.73 -1.48 -1.63
CA ASP A 38 6.61 -2.06 -2.36
C ASP A 38 5.27 -1.51 -1.91
N LEU A 39 5.16 -1.03 -0.65
CA LEU A 39 3.98 -0.38 -0.11
C LEU A 39 4.40 0.87 0.65
N VAL A 40 3.72 1.98 0.40
CA VAL A 40 4.02 3.26 1.03
C VAL A 40 2.75 3.96 1.49
N PHE A 41 2.77 4.42 2.74
CA PHE A 41 1.78 5.33 3.32
C PHE A 41 2.45 6.65 3.62
N ILE A 42 1.90 7.76 3.13
CA ILE A 42 2.37 9.11 3.44
C ILE A 42 1.27 9.89 4.14
N LYS A 43 1.65 10.63 5.18
CA LYS A 43 0.77 11.51 5.95
C LYS A 43 1.42 12.86 6.20
N ARG A 44 0.71 13.94 5.88
CA ARG A 44 1.04 15.27 6.36
C ARG A 44 0.69 15.38 7.85
N THR A 45 1.60 15.92 8.68
CA THR A 45 1.47 15.85 10.14
C THR A 45 0.97 17.14 10.80
N ASN A 46 0.92 18.26 10.07
CA ASN A 46 0.52 19.58 10.60
C ASN A 46 -0.83 20.08 10.08
N ALA A 47 -1.61 19.23 9.42
CA ALA A 47 -2.93 19.58 8.91
C ALA A 47 -3.86 18.36 8.95
N ALA A 48 -5.17 18.64 9.02
CA ALA A 48 -6.19 17.62 8.74
C ALA A 48 -6.14 17.28 7.24
N SER A 49 -5.43 16.24 6.88
CA SER A 49 -5.20 15.78 5.52
C SER A 49 -5.40 14.27 5.44
N ASP A 50 -5.70 13.76 4.26
CA ASP A 50 -5.83 12.33 4.06
C ASP A 50 -4.48 11.63 3.96
N TRP A 51 -4.48 10.33 4.10
CA TRP A 51 -3.35 9.47 3.80
C TRP A 51 -3.22 9.29 2.29
N VAL A 52 -2.02 9.22 1.79
CA VAL A 52 -1.74 8.73 0.43
C VAL A 52 -1.12 7.35 0.53
N VAL A 53 -1.76 6.37 -0.12
CA VAL A 53 -1.32 4.97 -0.17
C VAL A 53 -1.05 4.60 -1.62
N GLN A 54 0.16 4.15 -1.89
CA GLN A 54 0.57 3.63 -3.19
C GLN A 54 1.40 2.35 -3.01
N ASP A 55 1.40 1.49 -4.01
CA ASP A 55 2.16 0.24 -4.01
C ASP A 55 2.75 -0.09 -5.39
N SER A 56 3.75 -0.99 -5.40
CA SER A 56 4.49 -1.40 -6.58
C SER A 56 3.68 -2.25 -7.56
N VAL A 57 2.63 -2.93 -7.10
CA VAL A 57 1.80 -3.81 -7.94
C VAL A 57 0.88 -2.99 -8.84
N ARG A 58 0.25 -1.95 -8.29
CA ARG A 58 -0.57 -1.00 -9.06
C ARG A 58 0.27 0.01 -9.84
N GLY A 59 1.50 0.23 -9.38
CA GLY A 59 2.46 1.18 -9.96
C GLY A 59 2.42 2.57 -9.31
N TRP A 60 3.41 3.37 -9.69
CA TRP A 60 3.69 4.70 -9.14
C TRP A 60 3.21 5.79 -10.11
N SER A 61 2.00 6.31 -9.94
CA SER A 61 1.47 7.40 -10.77
C SER A 61 0.36 8.18 -10.07
N ALA A 62 -0.02 9.30 -10.64
CA ALA A 62 -1.10 10.15 -10.15
C ALA A 62 -2.44 9.39 -10.00
N THR A 63 -2.70 8.44 -10.89
CA THR A 63 -3.94 7.67 -10.95
C THR A 63 -3.93 6.42 -10.08
N LYS A 64 -2.81 6.12 -9.41
CA LYS A 64 -2.61 4.91 -8.59
C LYS A 64 -2.59 5.20 -7.08
N LYS A 65 -3.14 6.34 -6.67
CA LYS A 65 -3.30 6.69 -5.27
C LYS A 65 -4.56 6.07 -4.69
N LEU A 66 -4.50 5.76 -3.41
CA LEU A 66 -5.64 5.45 -2.55
C LEU A 66 -5.49 6.27 -1.26
N SER A 67 -6.56 6.39 -0.51
CA SER A 67 -6.52 6.92 0.85
C SER A 67 -7.17 5.93 1.81
N CYS A 68 -6.43 5.51 2.84
CA CYS A 68 -6.97 4.63 3.87
C CYS A 68 -7.84 5.38 4.92
N SER A 69 -8.01 6.68 4.79
CA SER A 69 -8.98 7.50 5.53
C SER A 69 -10.28 7.74 4.74
N SER A 70 -10.41 7.16 3.54
CA SER A 70 -11.55 7.35 2.65
C SER A 70 -11.96 6.02 2.02
N ASN A 71 -13.24 5.88 1.69
CA ASN A 71 -13.80 4.72 0.96
C ASN A 71 -13.72 4.84 -0.57
N GLN A 72 -13.12 5.90 -1.09
CA GLN A 72 -12.97 6.12 -2.53
C GLN A 72 -12.10 5.05 -3.20
N HIS A 73 -12.34 4.81 -4.46
CA HIS A 73 -11.57 3.87 -5.28
C HIS A 73 -10.47 4.57 -6.09
N GLU A 74 -9.63 3.80 -6.75
CA GLU A 74 -8.62 4.29 -7.68
C GLU A 74 -9.29 5.02 -8.86
N ASN A 75 -8.77 6.18 -9.26
CA ASN A 75 -9.35 7.02 -10.31
C ASN A 75 -10.78 7.55 -10.04
N ASP A 76 -11.19 7.64 -8.79
CA ASP A 76 -12.45 8.28 -8.46
C ASP A 76 -12.43 9.74 -8.91
N THR A 77 -13.28 10.07 -9.89
CA THR A 77 -13.42 11.41 -10.47
C THR A 77 -14.66 12.13 -9.96
N ASP A 78 -15.36 11.56 -8.97
CA ASP A 78 -16.57 12.17 -8.47
C ASP A 78 -16.27 13.51 -7.81
N SER A 79 -16.69 14.58 -8.47
CA SER A 79 -16.50 15.98 -8.07
C SER A 79 -17.27 16.34 -6.79
N GLN A 80 -18.04 15.43 -6.21
CA GLN A 80 -18.75 15.64 -4.96
C GLN A 80 -17.84 15.54 -3.73
N SER A 81 -16.68 14.89 -3.86
CA SER A 81 -15.66 14.98 -2.84
C SER A 81 -14.65 16.04 -3.26
N SER A 82 -14.49 17.08 -2.46
CA SER A 82 -13.44 18.11 -2.60
C SER A 82 -12.02 17.51 -2.59
N TYR A 83 -11.89 16.19 -2.69
CA TYR A 83 -10.70 15.38 -2.49
C TYR A 83 -10.66 14.16 -3.43
N GLY A 84 -11.11 14.29 -4.68
CA GLY A 84 -10.96 13.20 -5.67
C GLY A 84 -9.52 12.70 -5.72
N ILE A 85 -9.33 11.39 -5.59
CA ILE A 85 -7.99 10.76 -5.54
C ILE A 85 -7.20 11.01 -6.83
N THR A 86 -7.90 11.30 -7.92
CA THR A 86 -7.29 11.76 -9.18
C THR A 86 -6.91 13.23 -9.17
N ASP A 87 -7.33 13.99 -8.14
CA ASP A 87 -7.03 15.41 -8.09
C ASP A 87 -5.50 15.63 -8.16
N PRO A 88 -4.99 16.29 -9.19
CA PRO A 88 -3.59 16.64 -9.28
C PRO A 88 -3.11 17.51 -8.09
N GLN A 89 -4.04 18.03 -7.26
CA GLN A 89 -3.70 18.81 -6.08
C GLN A 89 -2.99 18.01 -4.98
N TRP A 90 -3.18 16.68 -4.93
CA TRP A 90 -2.71 15.88 -3.80
C TRP A 90 -1.23 15.51 -3.83
N GLY A 91 -0.56 15.63 -4.97
CA GLY A 91 0.75 15.03 -5.14
C GLY A 91 0.71 13.50 -5.11
N TYR A 92 1.82 12.86 -5.43
CA TYR A 92 1.91 11.40 -5.52
C TYR A 92 3.37 10.94 -5.59
N ILE A 93 3.58 9.63 -5.44
CA ILE A 93 4.84 8.97 -5.76
C ILE A 93 4.82 8.66 -7.26
N ASN A 94 5.76 9.22 -8.03
CA ASN A 94 5.84 9.04 -9.48
C ASN A 94 6.90 8.01 -9.91
N GLY A 95 7.46 7.28 -8.96
CA GLY A 95 8.44 6.23 -9.19
C GLY A 95 9.33 6.00 -7.99
N GLN A 96 10.24 5.05 -8.15
CA GLN A 96 11.31 4.82 -7.19
C GLN A 96 12.61 4.49 -7.90
N SER A 97 13.74 4.61 -7.20
CA SER A 97 15.06 4.26 -7.67
C SER A 97 15.86 3.74 -6.48
N ALA A 98 16.16 2.45 -6.49
CA ALA A 98 16.78 1.77 -5.35
C ALA A 98 16.00 2.07 -4.03
N ASN A 99 16.64 2.73 -3.07
CA ASN A 99 16.07 3.08 -1.76
C ASN A 99 15.37 4.45 -1.72
N GLN A 100 15.16 5.11 -2.87
CA GLN A 100 14.54 6.44 -2.94
C GLN A 100 13.18 6.40 -3.64
N LEU A 101 12.18 6.99 -2.98
CA LEU A 101 10.91 7.35 -3.62
C LEU A 101 11.07 8.66 -4.39
N LYS A 102 10.43 8.77 -5.55
CA LYS A 102 10.34 10.02 -6.30
C LYS A 102 8.99 10.66 -6.02
N LEU A 103 8.99 11.78 -5.32
CA LEU A 103 7.78 12.50 -4.93
C LEU A 103 7.49 13.63 -5.91
N THR A 104 6.22 13.77 -6.29
CA THR A 104 5.73 14.87 -7.12
C THR A 104 4.73 15.69 -6.33
N ILE A 105 4.91 17.02 -6.36
CA ILE A 105 3.93 17.94 -5.80
C ILE A 105 2.62 17.88 -6.58
N GLY A 106 1.50 18.09 -5.89
CA GLY A 106 0.22 18.40 -6.49
C GLY A 106 0.09 19.87 -6.91
N SER A 107 -0.98 20.21 -7.60
CA SER A 107 -1.23 21.56 -8.13
C SER A 107 -1.86 22.53 -7.12
N GLY A 108 -2.25 22.06 -5.93
CA GLY A 108 -2.98 22.85 -4.93
C GLY A 108 -2.29 23.01 -3.59
N THR A 109 -2.87 23.87 -2.75
CA THR A 109 -2.40 24.10 -1.37
C THR A 109 -2.71 22.93 -0.43
N GLY A 110 -3.54 21.98 -0.87
CA GLY A 110 -3.92 20.76 -0.15
C GLY A 110 -2.99 19.57 -0.35
N ASP A 111 -1.81 19.77 -0.94
CA ASP A 111 -0.87 18.68 -1.26
C ASP A 111 -0.60 17.79 -0.05
N GLN A 112 -0.85 16.49 -0.26
CA GLN A 112 -0.74 15.44 0.75
C GLN A 112 0.66 14.80 0.80
N VAL A 113 1.57 15.17 -0.12
CA VAL A 113 2.85 14.47 -0.31
C VAL A 113 4.06 15.39 -0.22
N ASN A 114 4.05 16.59 -0.85
CA ASN A 114 5.28 17.36 -1.00
C ASN A 114 5.10 18.91 -0.98
N LEU A 115 4.08 19.45 -0.30
CA LEU A 115 3.90 20.90 -0.15
C LEU A 115 5.11 21.53 0.56
N ASN A 116 5.57 22.67 0.05
CA ASN A 116 6.73 23.39 0.60
C ASN A 116 6.57 23.68 2.10
N ASN A 117 7.61 23.41 2.85
CA ASN A 117 7.68 23.62 4.32
C ASN A 117 6.64 22.85 5.14
N ALA A 118 5.84 21.95 4.55
CA ALA A 118 4.95 21.10 5.29
C ALA A 118 5.69 19.83 5.80
N PRO A 119 5.47 19.41 7.06
CA PRO A 119 6.06 18.19 7.60
C PRO A 119 5.21 16.97 7.22
N TYR A 120 5.89 15.87 6.94
CA TYR A 120 5.31 14.57 6.55
C TYR A 120 6.00 13.43 7.27
N VAL A 121 5.30 12.30 7.33
CA VAL A 121 5.86 10.99 7.66
C VAL A 121 5.54 10.00 6.54
N ALA A 122 6.52 9.20 6.14
CA ALA A 122 6.38 8.09 5.20
C ALA A 122 6.67 6.78 5.91
N TYR A 123 5.74 5.85 5.83
CA TYR A 123 5.89 4.45 6.24
C TYR A 123 6.08 3.63 4.98
N SER A 124 7.14 2.85 4.93
CA SER A 124 7.55 2.11 3.73
C SER A 124 7.84 0.66 4.07
N TRP A 125 7.25 -0.25 3.33
CA TRP A 125 7.43 -1.70 3.46
C TRP A 125 7.99 -2.28 2.17
N LYS A 126 8.86 -3.28 2.32
CA LYS A 126 9.34 -4.12 1.24
C LYS A 126 8.52 -5.40 1.17
N ALA A 127 8.27 -5.87 -0.03
CA ALA A 127 7.68 -7.18 -0.33
C ALA A 127 8.55 -7.91 -1.37
N GLY A 128 7.99 -8.39 -2.46
CA GLY A 128 8.70 -9.16 -3.49
C GLY A 128 9.41 -8.34 -4.55
N GLY A 129 9.34 -7.01 -4.49
CA GLY A 129 9.93 -6.11 -5.49
C GLY A 129 8.96 -5.73 -6.62
N SER A 130 9.47 -4.93 -7.59
CA SER A 130 8.69 -4.34 -8.68
C SER A 130 9.34 -4.53 -10.07
N LYS A 131 9.98 -5.68 -10.28
CA LYS A 131 10.71 -5.97 -11.53
C LYS A 131 9.82 -6.47 -12.68
N GLY A 132 8.58 -6.84 -12.40
CA GLY A 132 7.60 -7.35 -13.37
C GLY A 132 6.20 -7.33 -12.79
N THR A 133 5.25 -7.97 -13.48
CA THR A 133 3.86 -8.07 -13.04
C THR A 133 3.72 -9.00 -11.82
N TRP A 134 4.44 -10.12 -11.81
CA TRP A 134 4.48 -11.06 -10.69
C TRP A 134 5.88 -11.11 -10.11
N ASN A 135 6.03 -10.64 -8.89
CA ASN A 135 7.29 -10.57 -8.20
C ASN A 135 7.23 -11.41 -6.92
N LYS A 136 8.27 -12.19 -6.66
CA LYS A 136 8.41 -12.94 -5.42
C LYS A 136 9.88 -12.99 -5.02
N ASP A 137 10.16 -12.59 -3.78
CA ASP A 137 11.51 -12.61 -3.18
C ASP A 137 12.57 -11.95 -4.07
N GLY A 138 12.24 -10.79 -4.66
CA GLY A 138 13.12 -10.00 -5.52
C GLY A 138 13.26 -10.52 -6.96
N GLN A 139 12.50 -11.54 -7.36
CA GLN A 139 12.50 -12.11 -8.71
C GLN A 139 11.20 -11.79 -9.45
N ALA A 140 11.29 -11.47 -10.75
CA ALA A 140 10.15 -11.36 -11.64
C ALA A 140 9.83 -12.73 -12.27
N TYR A 141 8.56 -13.00 -12.43
CA TYR A 141 8.04 -14.23 -13.02
C TYR A 141 7.14 -13.91 -14.22
N ALA A 142 7.08 -14.83 -15.17
CA ALA A 142 6.30 -14.66 -16.39
C ALA A 142 4.78 -14.81 -16.20
N SER A 143 4.35 -15.44 -15.10
CA SER A 143 2.93 -15.66 -14.79
C SER A 143 2.72 -15.90 -13.30
N ALA A 144 1.47 -15.80 -12.84
CA ALA A 144 1.08 -16.17 -11.49
C ALA A 144 1.44 -17.64 -11.16
N ALA A 145 1.25 -18.55 -12.12
CA ALA A 145 1.60 -19.96 -11.95
C ALA A 145 3.11 -20.15 -11.78
N ALA A 146 3.93 -19.46 -12.57
CA ALA A 146 5.39 -19.53 -12.44
C ALA A 146 5.88 -18.97 -11.09
N ALA A 147 5.18 -18.00 -10.51
CA ALA A 147 5.44 -17.44 -9.18
C ALA A 147 4.88 -18.32 -8.03
N GLY A 148 4.19 -19.42 -8.35
CA GLY A 148 3.52 -20.30 -7.34
C GLY A 148 2.27 -19.65 -6.73
N LEU A 149 1.58 -18.76 -7.46
CA LEU A 149 0.43 -18.00 -6.99
C LEU A 149 -0.90 -18.43 -7.63
N ALA A 150 -0.93 -19.55 -8.36
CA ALA A 150 -2.13 -20.05 -9.04
C ALA A 150 -2.87 -21.16 -8.25
N GLY A 151 -2.61 -21.29 -6.94
CA GLY A 151 -3.20 -22.35 -6.10
C GLY A 151 -4.64 -22.09 -5.63
N GLY A 152 -5.18 -20.90 -5.86
CA GLY A 152 -6.57 -20.55 -5.55
C GLY A 152 -7.51 -20.76 -6.74
N SER A 153 -8.81 -20.55 -6.53
CA SER A 153 -9.81 -20.53 -7.60
C SER A 153 -9.71 -19.25 -8.47
N ILE A 154 -9.09 -18.19 -7.94
CA ILE A 154 -8.72 -16.97 -8.66
C ILE A 154 -7.19 -16.87 -8.70
N SER A 155 -6.63 -16.54 -9.85
CA SER A 155 -5.22 -16.18 -9.97
C SER A 155 -5.05 -14.64 -9.86
N PRO A 156 -4.00 -14.15 -9.18
CA PRO A 156 -3.70 -12.72 -9.17
C PRO A 156 -3.36 -12.23 -10.59
N THR A 157 -3.76 -10.99 -10.89
CA THR A 157 -3.39 -10.26 -12.11
C THR A 157 -2.08 -9.49 -11.95
N GLY A 158 -1.63 -9.29 -10.71
CA GLY A 158 -0.34 -8.72 -10.34
C GLY A 158 -0.01 -9.07 -8.90
N ALA A 159 1.27 -9.16 -8.58
CA ALA A 159 1.74 -9.54 -7.25
C ALA A 159 3.13 -9.01 -6.90
N SER A 160 3.31 -8.68 -5.62
CA SER A 160 4.63 -8.52 -4.98
C SER A 160 4.60 -9.26 -3.65
N VAL A 161 5.36 -10.36 -3.54
CA VAL A 161 5.35 -11.28 -2.40
C VAL A 161 6.75 -11.42 -1.84
N GLY A 162 6.95 -10.96 -0.61
CA GLY A 162 8.17 -11.16 0.16
C GLY A 162 7.95 -12.24 1.23
N THR A 163 8.43 -13.46 1.00
CA THR A 163 8.25 -14.56 1.95
C THR A 163 9.07 -14.37 3.22
N LYS A 164 10.22 -13.73 3.11
CA LYS A 164 11.08 -13.33 4.23
C LYS A 164 10.52 -12.12 4.97
N GLU A 165 10.03 -11.15 4.22
CA GLU A 165 9.43 -9.91 4.71
C GLU A 165 8.07 -10.15 5.37
N GLY A 166 7.40 -11.26 5.02
CA GLY A 166 6.07 -11.58 5.52
C GLY A 166 4.96 -10.68 4.96
N LEU A 167 5.21 -10.00 3.83
CA LEU A 167 4.26 -9.11 3.17
C LEU A 167 3.92 -9.60 1.77
N SER A 168 2.62 -9.63 1.46
CA SER A 168 2.10 -9.95 0.14
C SER A 168 1.14 -8.85 -0.32
N ILE A 169 1.36 -8.32 -1.51
CA ILE A 169 0.50 -7.36 -2.19
C ILE A 169 -0.02 -8.03 -3.45
N LEU A 170 -1.33 -8.15 -3.57
CA LEU A 170 -1.98 -8.86 -4.66
C LEU A 170 -3.03 -7.98 -5.32
N GLN A 171 -3.11 -8.05 -6.64
CA GLN A 171 -4.22 -7.50 -7.42
C GLN A 171 -4.93 -8.65 -8.15
N TRP A 172 -6.27 -8.63 -8.19
CA TRP A 172 -7.06 -9.65 -8.88
C TRP A 172 -8.37 -9.08 -9.40
N THR A 173 -9.03 -9.82 -10.28
CA THR A 173 -10.40 -9.53 -10.72
C THR A 173 -11.36 -10.46 -9.98
N ALA A 174 -12.32 -9.88 -9.28
CA ALA A 174 -13.37 -10.63 -8.58
C ALA A 174 -14.33 -11.29 -9.57
N THR A 175 -14.89 -12.43 -9.18
CA THR A 175 -15.83 -13.22 -10.00
C THR A 175 -17.30 -13.02 -9.60
N GLY A 176 -17.57 -12.29 -8.52
CA GLY A 176 -18.92 -12.14 -7.95
C GLY A 176 -19.41 -13.39 -7.19
N ALA A 177 -18.53 -14.34 -6.91
CA ALA A 177 -18.79 -15.56 -6.16
C ALA A 177 -17.69 -15.79 -5.12
N ASN A 178 -17.94 -16.67 -4.15
CA ASN A 178 -16.93 -17.09 -3.17
C ASN A 178 -15.73 -17.68 -3.90
N ALA A 179 -14.54 -17.22 -3.52
CA ALA A 179 -13.30 -17.58 -4.20
C ALA A 179 -12.13 -17.61 -3.22
N THR A 180 -11.09 -18.32 -3.62
CA THR A 180 -9.82 -18.37 -2.91
C THR A 180 -8.71 -17.78 -3.79
N ILE A 181 -7.78 -17.04 -3.17
CA ILE A 181 -6.59 -16.51 -3.84
C ILE A 181 -5.33 -16.92 -3.07
N SER A 182 -4.29 -17.32 -3.80
CA SER A 182 -3.02 -17.68 -3.16
C SER A 182 -2.28 -16.42 -2.73
N HIS A 183 -1.99 -16.28 -1.44
CA HIS A 183 -1.24 -15.12 -0.91
C HIS A 183 0.28 -15.28 -1.05
N GLY A 184 0.79 -16.47 -1.34
CA GLY A 184 2.21 -16.75 -1.61
C GLY A 184 3.16 -16.71 -0.40
N LEU A 185 2.68 -16.35 0.80
CA LEU A 185 3.45 -16.38 2.04
C LEU A 185 3.61 -17.82 2.55
N THR A 186 4.60 -18.04 3.41
CA THR A 186 4.91 -19.35 4.01
C THR A 186 4.02 -19.70 5.20
N LYS A 187 3.30 -18.71 5.76
CA LYS A 187 2.34 -18.85 6.87
C LYS A 187 1.05 -18.14 6.52
N ALA A 188 -0.05 -18.55 7.14
CA ALA A 188 -1.31 -17.80 7.06
C ALA A 188 -1.12 -16.35 7.52
N PRO A 189 -1.67 -15.36 6.80
CA PRO A 189 -1.56 -13.97 7.21
C PRO A 189 -2.36 -13.72 8.50
N GLU A 190 -1.75 -12.97 9.43
CA GLU A 190 -2.41 -12.53 10.66
C GLU A 190 -3.15 -11.20 10.48
N PHE A 191 -2.86 -10.49 9.38
CA PHE A 191 -3.46 -9.21 9.03
C PHE A 191 -3.70 -9.14 7.53
N VAL A 192 -4.94 -8.83 7.13
CA VAL A 192 -5.32 -8.70 5.71
C VAL A 192 -6.11 -7.41 5.52
N VAL A 193 -5.78 -6.66 4.48
CA VAL A 193 -6.54 -5.47 4.08
C VAL A 193 -7.01 -5.65 2.65
N LEU A 194 -8.31 -5.47 2.43
CA LEU A 194 -8.95 -5.58 1.13
C LEU A 194 -9.52 -4.23 0.72
N LYS A 195 -9.28 -3.83 -0.54
CA LYS A 195 -9.86 -2.62 -1.13
C LYS A 195 -10.34 -2.89 -2.55
N ASN A 196 -11.61 -2.63 -2.78
CA ASN A 196 -12.17 -2.62 -4.13
C ASN A 196 -11.63 -1.40 -4.90
N MET A 197 -11.08 -1.66 -6.09
CA MET A 197 -10.42 -0.67 -6.93
C MET A 197 -11.35 0.00 -7.95
N SER A 198 -12.61 -0.45 -8.05
CA SER A 198 -13.54 -0.05 -9.11
C SER A 198 -14.79 0.64 -8.61
N VAL A 199 -15.08 0.53 -7.30
CA VAL A 199 -16.27 1.11 -6.68
C VAL A 199 -15.94 1.69 -5.30
N VAL A 200 -16.76 2.64 -4.88
CA VAL A 200 -16.67 3.26 -3.54
C VAL A 200 -17.12 2.23 -2.50
N THR A 201 -16.18 1.72 -1.73
CA THR A 201 -16.41 0.77 -0.62
C THR A 201 -15.38 0.99 0.47
N ASP A 202 -15.68 0.53 1.67
CA ASP A 202 -14.75 0.59 2.78
C ASP A 202 -13.50 -0.30 2.55
N TRP A 203 -12.47 -0.06 3.35
CA TRP A 203 -11.29 -0.90 3.46
C TRP A 203 -11.59 -2.00 4.47
N TRP A 204 -11.87 -3.19 3.98
CA TRP A 204 -12.16 -4.35 4.81
C TRP A 204 -10.86 -4.90 5.39
N THR A 205 -10.84 -5.07 6.69
CA THR A 205 -9.62 -5.45 7.41
C THR A 205 -9.89 -6.60 8.35
N TYR A 206 -9.12 -7.66 8.17
CA TYR A 206 -9.03 -8.82 9.07
C TYR A 206 -7.78 -8.72 9.94
N HIS A 207 -7.88 -9.19 11.17
CA HIS A 207 -6.76 -9.46 12.07
C HIS A 207 -7.04 -10.69 12.91
N SER A 208 -6.04 -11.54 13.13
CA SER A 208 -6.16 -12.79 13.90
C SER A 208 -6.57 -12.60 15.38
N GLY A 209 -6.54 -11.37 15.89
CA GLY A 209 -7.01 -11.01 17.23
C GLY A 209 -8.46 -10.54 17.29
N LEU A 210 -9.19 -10.43 16.18
CA LEU A 210 -10.61 -10.09 16.19
C LEU A 210 -11.40 -11.12 16.99
N ASN A 211 -12.53 -10.70 17.58
CA ASN A 211 -13.31 -11.53 18.48
C ASN A 211 -12.48 -12.24 19.56
N LYS A 212 -11.42 -11.58 20.03
CA LYS A 212 -10.46 -12.14 21.03
C LYS A 212 -9.77 -13.43 20.56
N GLY A 213 -9.64 -13.61 19.24
CA GLY A 213 -9.02 -14.77 18.62
C GLY A 213 -9.90 -16.01 18.53
N VAL A 214 -11.22 -15.87 18.72
CA VAL A 214 -12.20 -16.94 18.54
C VAL A 214 -12.89 -16.76 17.20
N ASP A 215 -12.69 -17.67 16.26
CA ASP A 215 -13.21 -17.62 14.89
C ASP A 215 -13.04 -16.20 14.27
N PRO A 216 -11.80 -15.64 14.29
CA PRO A 216 -11.55 -14.26 13.90
C PRO A 216 -11.82 -14.01 12.41
N GLU A 217 -11.85 -15.06 11.58
CA GLU A 217 -12.18 -15.03 10.15
C GLU A 217 -13.61 -14.62 9.87
N ASP A 218 -14.51 -14.78 10.82
CA ASP A 218 -15.92 -14.33 10.74
C ASP A 218 -16.07 -12.83 11.05
N TYR A 219 -15.00 -12.15 11.44
CA TYR A 219 -15.04 -10.76 11.90
C TYR A 219 -14.17 -9.85 11.06
N TYR A 220 -14.57 -8.58 11.00
CA TYR A 220 -13.81 -7.54 10.31
C TYR A 220 -13.91 -6.19 11.03
N VAL A 221 -12.99 -5.30 10.68
CA VAL A 221 -13.07 -3.85 10.94
C VAL A 221 -12.90 -3.10 9.63
N THR A 222 -13.32 -1.83 9.60
CA THR A 222 -13.09 -0.95 8.46
C THR A 222 -11.97 0.06 8.79
N LEU A 223 -10.90 0.08 7.99
CA LEU A 223 -9.74 0.92 8.25
C LEU A 223 -10.05 2.43 8.14
N ASN A 224 -10.99 2.78 7.25
CA ASN A 224 -11.38 4.17 6.97
C ASN A 224 -12.54 4.69 7.83
N ALA A 225 -13.12 3.86 8.70
CA ALA A 225 -14.22 4.25 9.56
C ALA A 225 -13.95 3.86 11.02
N GLY A 226 -14.37 4.69 11.95
CA GLY A 226 -14.24 4.42 13.39
C GLY A 226 -15.32 3.48 13.94
N THR A 227 -15.70 2.45 13.19
CA THR A 227 -16.70 1.45 13.59
C THR A 227 -16.08 0.37 14.46
N ALA A 228 -16.86 -0.21 15.36
CA ALA A 228 -16.46 -1.42 16.09
C ALA A 228 -16.29 -2.61 15.13
N GLU A 229 -15.64 -3.67 15.61
CA GLU A 229 -15.61 -4.94 14.88
C GLU A 229 -17.04 -5.44 14.62
N ALA A 230 -17.25 -6.02 13.46
CA ALA A 230 -18.51 -6.59 13.05
C ALA A 230 -18.34 -8.05 12.63
N ASN A 231 -19.37 -8.85 12.83
CA ASN A 231 -19.44 -10.24 12.39
C ASN A 231 -20.09 -10.29 11.01
N ASP A 232 -19.51 -11.04 10.10
CA ASP A 232 -20.08 -11.40 8.79
C ASP A 232 -19.96 -12.90 8.56
N ALA A 233 -20.64 -13.67 9.42
CA ALA A 233 -20.66 -15.14 9.36
C ALA A 233 -21.35 -15.70 8.09
N THR A 234 -21.69 -14.83 7.13
CA THR A 234 -22.31 -15.20 5.83
C THR A 234 -21.32 -15.16 4.67
N ALA A 235 -20.03 -14.87 4.94
CA ALA A 235 -18.98 -14.75 3.93
C ALA A 235 -18.46 -16.12 3.47
#